data_3d588514babbcde3b6e26daadd906250
#
_entry.id   3d588514babbcde3b6e26daadd906250
#
_cell.length_a   1.000
_cell.length_b   1.000
_cell.length_c   1.000
_cell.angle_alpha   90.00
_cell.angle_beta   90.00
_cell.angle_gamma   90.00
#
_symmetry.space_group_name_H-M   'P 1'
#
loop_
_entity.id
_entity.type
_entity.pdbx_description
1 polymer ?
#
loop_
_entity_poly.entity_id
_entity_poly.type
_entity_poly.pdbx_seq_one_letter_code
_entity_poly.pdbx_strand_id
1 'polypeptide(L)'
;AVQPVYQEDETALDRVLEGLETYFNDYETIRAYGEKLRRGTVASASGEPFTYSGSFPRADLDYAKTLVSAVDLSDWQLTILMKLSQSELSSTYTTTVNAVKKAMDAGIRQSAIETAISNIQRQIIQYISSDLCWNIAVPAVRACLEPNMVVNEEATAANQEAAAAEVEPVYYKNGQNIVVA
;
A
#
# COMPACT_ATOMS: atom_id res chain seq x y z
N ALA A 1 -8.14 10.42 -30.43
CA ALA A 1 -8.86 9.77 -29.34
C ALA A 1 -9.09 10.77 -28.21
N VAL A 2 -10.27 10.73 -27.61
CA VAL A 2 -10.62 11.59 -26.48
C VAL A 2 -10.02 11.00 -25.21
N GLN A 3 -9.29 11.80 -24.46
CA GLN A 3 -8.71 11.38 -23.19
C GLN A 3 -9.81 11.19 -22.13
N PRO A 4 -9.69 10.21 -21.25
CA PRO A 4 -10.58 10.05 -20.12
C PRO A 4 -10.54 11.28 -19.22
N VAL A 5 -11.70 11.67 -18.68
CA VAL A 5 -11.80 12.68 -17.65
C VAL A 5 -11.65 12.00 -16.29
N TYR A 6 -10.72 12.47 -15.47
CA TYR A 6 -10.50 11.98 -14.13
C TYR A 6 -11.11 12.91 -13.10
N GLN A 7 -11.54 12.33 -12.00
CA GLN A 7 -11.98 13.07 -10.82
C GLN A 7 -11.31 12.47 -9.58
N GLU A 8 -11.14 13.30 -8.57
CA GLU A 8 -10.60 12.86 -7.28
C GLU A 8 -11.65 12.08 -6.49
N ASP A 9 -11.26 10.94 -5.95
CA ASP A 9 -11.99 10.25 -4.90
C ASP A 9 -11.49 10.75 -3.55
N GLU A 10 -12.20 11.70 -2.97
CA GLU A 10 -11.81 12.37 -1.72
C GLU A 10 -11.83 11.43 -0.50
N THR A 11 -12.47 10.27 -0.60
CA THR A 11 -12.56 9.29 0.50
C THR A 11 -11.46 8.23 0.43
N ALA A 12 -10.73 8.14 -0.68
CA ALA A 12 -9.70 7.12 -0.87
C ALA A 12 -8.56 7.21 0.15
N LEU A 13 -8.09 8.43 0.44
CA LEU A 13 -7.03 8.64 1.43
C LEU A 13 -7.43 8.10 2.80
N ASP A 14 -8.64 8.38 3.25
CA ASP A 14 -9.12 7.90 4.56
C ASP A 14 -9.15 6.38 4.63
N ARG A 15 -9.60 5.71 3.55
CA ARG A 15 -9.59 4.25 3.48
C ARG A 15 -8.18 3.68 3.51
N VAL A 16 -7.26 4.28 2.77
CA VAL A 16 -5.85 3.85 2.74
C VAL A 16 -5.21 4.00 4.11
N LEU A 17 -5.40 5.15 4.76
CA LEU A 17 -4.84 5.40 6.09
C LEU A 17 -5.44 4.47 7.15
N GLU A 18 -6.73 4.18 7.09
CA GLU A 18 -7.38 3.21 7.97
C GLU A 18 -6.81 1.80 7.77
N GLY A 19 -6.60 1.39 6.52
CA GLY A 19 -5.96 0.13 6.20
C GLY A 19 -4.53 0.02 6.73
N LEU A 20 -3.74 1.08 6.58
CA LEU A 20 -2.38 1.15 7.13
C LEU A 20 -2.38 1.07 8.65
N GLU A 21 -3.29 1.76 9.31
CA GLU A 21 -3.44 1.69 10.77
C GLU A 21 -3.74 0.26 11.22
N THR A 22 -4.67 -0.42 10.57
CA THR A 22 -5.01 -1.81 10.85
C THR A 22 -3.80 -2.74 10.66
N TYR A 23 -3.04 -2.56 9.58
CA TYR A 23 -1.83 -3.33 9.32
C TYR A 23 -0.77 -3.13 10.41
N PHE A 24 -0.50 -1.89 10.75
CA PHE A 24 0.51 -1.57 11.77
C PHE A 24 0.05 -1.91 13.19
N ASN A 25 -1.23 -1.94 13.47
CA ASN A 25 -1.75 -2.46 14.74
C ASN A 25 -1.45 -3.96 14.88
N ASP A 26 -1.59 -4.74 13.81
CA ASP A 26 -1.20 -6.14 13.80
C ASP A 26 0.32 -6.30 13.95
N TYR A 27 1.11 -5.47 13.28
CA TYR A 27 2.56 -5.43 13.47
C TYR A 27 2.94 -5.16 14.92
N GLU A 28 2.28 -4.21 15.58
CA GLU A 28 2.51 -3.88 16.98
C GLU A 28 2.17 -5.06 17.92
N THR A 29 1.10 -5.78 17.63
CA THR A 29 0.73 -6.96 18.39
C THR A 29 1.84 -8.00 18.36
N ILE A 30 2.42 -8.25 17.19
CA ILE A 30 3.53 -9.20 17.03
C ILE A 30 4.80 -8.67 17.70
N ARG A 31 5.12 -7.40 17.49
CA ARG A 31 6.28 -6.74 18.11
C ARG A 31 6.21 -6.86 19.63
N ALA A 32 5.05 -6.56 20.21
CA ALA A 32 4.87 -6.60 21.66
C ALA A 32 5.04 -8.02 22.22
N TYR A 33 4.57 -9.04 21.51
CA TYR A 33 4.82 -10.43 21.89
C TYR A 33 6.31 -10.75 21.87
N GLY A 34 7.02 -10.36 20.82
CA GLY A 34 8.46 -10.53 20.72
C GLY A 34 9.23 -9.83 21.85
N GLU A 35 8.82 -8.61 22.20
CA GLU A 35 9.40 -7.87 23.33
C GLU A 35 9.23 -8.62 24.65
N LYS A 36 8.04 -9.15 24.92
CA LYS A 36 7.76 -9.92 26.14
C LYS A 36 8.61 -11.18 26.21
N LEU A 37 8.78 -11.89 25.10
CA LEU A 37 9.67 -13.05 25.02
C LEU A 37 11.12 -12.67 25.30
N ARG A 38 11.61 -11.59 24.68
CA ARG A 38 12.99 -11.11 24.87
C ARG A 38 13.26 -10.69 26.31
N ARG A 39 12.27 -10.12 26.98
CA ARG A 39 12.35 -9.70 28.38
C ARG A 39 12.08 -10.83 29.37
N GLY A 40 11.62 -11.98 28.91
CA GLY A 40 11.27 -13.11 29.76
C GLY A 40 10.00 -12.89 30.60
N THR A 41 9.10 -12.00 30.17
CA THR A 41 7.84 -11.70 30.88
C THR A 41 6.68 -12.61 30.47
N VAL A 42 6.86 -13.43 29.44
CA VAL A 42 5.92 -14.48 29.03
C VAL A 42 6.70 -15.76 28.76
N ALA A 43 6.05 -16.91 28.98
CA ALA A 43 6.62 -18.22 28.66
C ALA A 43 6.63 -18.41 27.13
N SER A 44 7.66 -19.13 26.64
CA SER A 44 7.68 -19.55 25.23
C SER A 44 6.54 -20.53 24.96
N ALA A 45 5.95 -20.40 23.77
CA ALA A 45 4.94 -21.33 23.27
C ALA A 45 5.49 -22.75 23.05
N SER A 46 6.80 -22.92 23.04
CA SER A 46 7.45 -24.24 22.98
C SER A 46 7.24 -25.10 24.23
N GLY A 47 6.84 -24.47 25.34
CA GLY A 47 6.75 -25.15 26.64
C GLY A 47 8.09 -25.40 27.33
N GLU A 48 9.19 -25.04 26.69
CA GLU A 48 10.55 -25.16 27.22
C GLU A 48 11.03 -23.82 27.79
N PRO A 49 11.94 -23.83 28.78
CA PRO A 49 12.60 -22.61 29.24
C PRO A 49 13.29 -21.91 28.07
N PHE A 50 13.06 -20.61 27.96
CA PHE A 50 13.57 -19.79 26.84
C PHE A 50 14.30 -18.57 27.37
N THR A 51 15.53 -18.36 26.88
CA THR A 51 16.30 -17.13 27.03
C THR A 51 16.68 -16.63 25.66
N TYR A 52 16.32 -15.38 25.36
CA TYR A 52 16.58 -14.80 24.05
C TYR A 52 18.09 -14.66 23.79
N SER A 53 18.56 -15.19 22.68
CA SER A 53 19.95 -15.11 22.22
C SER A 53 20.08 -14.66 20.73
N GLY A 54 19.07 -14.02 20.18
CA GLY A 54 19.06 -13.50 18.83
C GLY A 54 18.07 -14.17 17.89
N SER A 55 17.42 -15.25 18.30
CA SER A 55 16.38 -15.93 17.52
C SER A 55 15.24 -16.40 18.41
N PHE A 56 14.12 -16.76 17.78
CA PHE A 56 12.92 -17.25 18.46
C PHE A 56 12.63 -18.70 18.07
N PRO A 57 12.10 -19.51 19.02
CA PRO A 57 11.65 -20.85 18.71
C PRO A 57 10.56 -20.85 17.63
N ARG A 58 10.52 -21.91 16.83
CA ARG A 58 9.48 -22.12 15.81
C ARG A 58 8.07 -21.99 16.39
N ALA A 59 7.85 -22.56 17.60
CA ALA A 59 6.55 -22.50 18.27
C ALA A 59 6.09 -21.05 18.55
N ASP A 60 7.02 -20.15 18.85
CA ASP A 60 6.71 -18.75 19.09
C ASP A 60 6.39 -17.98 17.79
N LEU A 61 7.06 -18.30 16.69
CA LEU A 61 6.71 -17.77 15.39
C LEU A 61 5.30 -18.22 14.95
N ASP A 62 5.00 -19.50 15.14
CA ASP A 62 3.69 -20.06 14.82
C ASP A 62 2.58 -19.44 15.70
N TYR A 63 2.87 -19.28 16.99
CA TYR A 63 1.93 -18.63 17.92
C TYR A 63 1.69 -17.17 17.55
N ALA A 64 2.72 -16.44 17.17
CA ALA A 64 2.60 -15.03 16.75
C ALA A 64 1.63 -14.87 15.58
N LYS A 65 1.64 -15.80 14.62
CA LYS A 65 0.69 -15.79 13.50
C LYS A 65 -0.77 -15.87 13.94
N THR A 66 -1.05 -16.54 15.06
CA THR A 66 -2.41 -16.68 15.58
C THR A 66 -2.94 -15.42 16.25
N LEU A 67 -2.06 -14.47 16.58
CA LEU A 67 -2.42 -13.24 17.28
C LEU A 67 -3.03 -12.18 16.35
N VAL A 68 -2.88 -12.33 15.05
CA VAL A 68 -3.27 -11.34 14.04
C VAL A 68 -4.09 -12.00 12.93
N SER A 69 -4.94 -11.21 12.28
CA SER A 69 -5.80 -11.67 11.19
C SER A 69 -5.73 -10.82 9.93
N ALA A 70 -5.32 -9.56 10.05
CA ALA A 70 -5.27 -8.64 8.91
C ALA A 70 -4.03 -8.85 8.04
N VAL A 71 -2.96 -9.41 8.61
CA VAL A 71 -1.68 -9.61 7.92
C VAL A 71 -1.33 -11.09 7.85
N ASP A 72 -0.75 -11.49 6.71
CA ASP A 72 -0.13 -12.81 6.51
C ASP A 72 1.38 -12.59 6.39
N LEU A 73 2.13 -13.04 7.39
CA LEU A 73 3.54 -12.74 7.54
C LEU A 73 4.41 -13.99 7.39
N SER A 74 5.50 -13.84 6.66
CA SER A 74 6.56 -14.84 6.60
C SER A 74 7.31 -14.92 7.93
N ASP A 75 8.03 -16.02 8.14
CA ASP A 75 8.88 -16.19 9.32
C ASP A 75 9.92 -15.06 9.46
N TRP A 76 10.46 -14.59 8.34
CA TRP A 76 11.42 -13.49 8.32
C TRP A 76 10.79 -12.18 8.77
N GLN A 77 9.60 -11.87 8.28
CA GLN A 77 8.84 -10.68 8.70
C GLN A 77 8.51 -10.73 10.19
N LEU A 78 8.05 -11.89 10.68
CA LEU A 78 7.81 -12.11 12.11
C LEU A 78 9.08 -11.87 12.94
N THR A 79 10.19 -12.42 12.50
CA THR A 79 11.47 -12.27 13.18
C THR A 79 11.91 -10.80 13.25
N ILE A 80 11.76 -10.05 12.16
CA ILE A 80 12.05 -8.61 12.13
C ILE A 80 11.18 -7.89 13.16
N LEU A 81 9.87 -8.10 13.11
CA LEU A 81 8.92 -7.41 14.01
C LEU A 81 9.18 -7.75 15.49
N MET A 82 9.42 -9.00 15.80
CA MET A 82 9.62 -9.45 17.17
C MET A 82 10.92 -8.93 17.80
N LYS A 83 11.84 -8.43 16.98
CA LYS A 83 13.10 -7.81 17.43
C LYS A 83 13.03 -6.28 17.53
N LEU A 84 12.02 -5.65 16.96
CA LEU A 84 11.93 -4.19 16.92
C LEU A 84 11.65 -3.59 18.30
N SER A 85 12.16 -2.38 18.50
CA SER A 85 11.67 -1.50 19.56
C SER A 85 10.34 -0.86 19.14
N GLN A 86 9.60 -0.40 20.13
CA GLN A 86 8.35 0.32 19.89
C GLN A 86 8.61 1.61 19.08
N SER A 87 9.69 2.32 19.37
CA SER A 87 10.03 3.54 18.65
C SER A 87 10.41 3.29 17.19
N GLU A 88 11.08 2.19 16.89
CA GLU A 88 11.41 1.81 15.50
C GLU A 88 10.14 1.51 14.68
N LEU A 89 9.19 0.77 15.24
CA LEU A 89 7.93 0.52 14.55
C LEU A 89 7.10 1.79 14.39
N SER A 90 7.05 2.62 15.42
CA SER A 90 6.34 3.91 15.38
C SER A 90 6.92 4.85 14.31
N SER A 91 8.24 4.94 14.22
CA SER A 91 8.93 5.71 13.17
C SER A 91 8.66 5.16 11.78
N THR A 92 8.65 3.84 11.64
CA THR A 92 8.32 3.17 10.37
C THR A 92 6.89 3.50 9.93
N TYR A 93 5.95 3.45 10.87
CA TYR A 93 4.56 3.82 10.59
C TYR A 93 4.44 5.28 10.13
N THR A 94 4.99 6.21 10.89
CA THR A 94 4.94 7.65 10.57
C THR A 94 5.57 7.94 9.21
N THR A 95 6.73 7.37 8.93
CA THR A 95 7.42 7.51 7.65
C THR A 95 6.58 6.97 6.50
N THR A 96 5.97 5.81 6.68
CA THR A 96 5.09 5.18 5.68
C THR A 96 3.87 6.03 5.40
N VAL A 97 3.17 6.47 6.42
CA VAL A 97 1.98 7.32 6.30
C VAL A 97 2.30 8.62 5.57
N ASN A 98 3.40 9.28 5.93
CA ASN A 98 3.80 10.54 5.29
C ASN A 98 4.12 10.34 3.80
N ALA A 99 4.80 9.27 3.44
CA ALA A 99 5.09 8.95 2.04
C ALA A 99 3.83 8.65 1.24
N VAL A 100 2.88 7.92 1.81
CA VAL A 100 1.59 7.61 1.18
C VAL A 100 0.75 8.87 1.00
N LYS A 101 0.66 9.72 2.01
CA LYS A 101 -0.06 11.00 1.92
C LYS A 101 0.48 11.87 0.80
N LYS A 102 1.80 11.97 0.69
CA LYS A 102 2.46 12.75 -0.36
C LYS A 102 2.15 12.19 -1.76
N ALA A 103 2.22 10.88 -1.93
CA ALA A 103 1.91 10.23 -3.20
C ALA A 103 0.44 10.43 -3.59
N MET A 104 -0.48 10.29 -2.65
CA MET A 104 -1.91 10.45 -2.91
C MET A 104 -2.29 11.93 -3.15
N ASP A 105 -1.60 12.86 -2.50
CA ASP A 105 -1.78 14.30 -2.75
C ASP A 105 -1.43 14.66 -4.21
N ALA A 106 -0.44 14.01 -4.79
CA ALA A 106 -0.09 14.17 -6.20
C ALA A 106 -1.09 13.53 -7.16
N GLY A 107 -1.98 12.68 -6.67
CA GLY A 107 -2.98 11.95 -7.46
C GLY A 107 -2.42 10.65 -8.03
N ILE A 108 -3.13 9.56 -7.80
CA ILE A 108 -2.75 8.20 -8.26
C ILE A 108 -3.89 7.64 -9.10
N ARG A 109 -3.60 7.34 -10.37
CA ARG A 109 -4.50 6.59 -11.26
C ARG A 109 -4.25 5.09 -11.12
N GLN A 110 -5.22 4.27 -11.47
CA GLN A 110 -5.09 2.83 -11.45
C GLN A 110 -3.86 2.34 -12.24
N SER A 111 -3.62 2.91 -13.40
CA SER A 111 -2.46 2.54 -14.23
C SER A 111 -1.11 2.96 -13.66
N ALA A 112 -1.09 3.81 -12.63
CA ALA A 112 0.12 4.34 -12.01
C ALA A 112 0.39 3.80 -10.61
N ILE A 113 -0.37 2.81 -10.15
CA ILE A 113 -0.22 2.23 -8.81
C ILE A 113 1.20 1.71 -8.57
N GLU A 114 1.76 0.93 -9.48
CA GLU A 114 3.11 0.35 -9.31
C GLU A 114 4.19 1.46 -9.31
N THR A 115 4.03 2.50 -10.12
CA THR A 115 4.91 3.66 -10.10
C THR A 115 4.82 4.40 -8.77
N ALA A 116 3.61 4.56 -8.24
CA ALA A 116 3.39 5.20 -6.93
C ALA A 116 4.04 4.39 -5.81
N ILE A 117 3.90 3.07 -5.80
CA ILE A 117 4.56 2.19 -4.82
C ILE A 117 6.08 2.34 -4.89
N SER A 118 6.66 2.37 -6.09
CA SER A 118 8.10 2.57 -6.28
C SER A 118 8.57 3.92 -5.77
N ASN A 119 7.80 4.98 -5.97
CA ASN A 119 8.11 6.32 -5.46
C ASN A 119 8.01 6.38 -3.94
N ILE A 120 6.99 5.77 -3.37
CA ILE A 120 6.81 5.65 -1.92
C ILE A 120 8.00 4.91 -1.31
N GLN A 121 8.38 3.78 -1.88
CA GLN A 121 9.50 2.99 -1.42
C GLN A 121 10.81 3.78 -1.44
N ARG A 122 11.09 4.53 -2.52
CA ARG A 122 12.29 5.39 -2.62
C ARG A 122 12.31 6.48 -1.56
N GLN A 123 11.16 6.98 -1.16
CA GLN A 123 11.06 7.98 -0.10
C GLN A 123 11.27 7.35 1.27
N ILE A 124 10.64 6.21 1.54
CA ILE A 124 10.71 5.52 2.83
C ILE A 124 12.14 5.07 3.14
N ILE A 125 12.85 4.50 2.17
CA ILE A 125 14.19 3.93 2.37
C ILE A 125 15.24 4.96 2.77
N GLN A 126 14.96 6.26 2.62
CA GLN A 126 15.85 7.32 3.08
C GLN A 126 15.83 7.49 4.61
N TYR A 127 14.82 7.00 5.29
CA TYR A 127 14.57 7.26 6.70
C TYR A 127 14.57 6.00 7.58
N ILE A 128 14.41 4.83 7.01
CA ILE A 128 14.39 3.56 7.73
C ILE A 128 15.31 2.54 7.08
N SER A 129 15.60 1.46 7.80
CA SER A 129 16.46 0.40 7.27
C SER A 129 15.85 -0.30 6.05
N SER A 130 16.71 -0.89 5.25
CA SER A 130 16.34 -1.72 4.10
C SER A 130 15.39 -2.85 4.49
N ASP A 131 15.68 -3.55 5.58
CA ASP A 131 14.84 -4.64 6.07
C ASP A 131 13.43 -4.16 6.44
N LEU A 132 13.32 -3.04 7.14
CA LEU A 132 12.04 -2.45 7.50
C LEU A 132 11.28 -1.95 6.27
N CYS A 133 11.99 -1.33 5.34
CA CYS A 133 11.38 -0.84 4.10
C CYS A 133 10.76 -2.00 3.30
N TRP A 134 11.57 -3.00 2.97
CA TRP A 134 11.16 -4.07 2.06
C TRP A 134 10.23 -5.11 2.67
N ASN A 135 10.36 -5.36 3.98
CA ASN A 135 9.62 -6.44 4.63
C ASN A 135 8.41 -5.97 5.43
N ILE A 136 8.37 -4.72 5.85
CA ILE A 136 7.34 -4.20 6.75
C ILE A 136 6.54 -3.06 6.08
N ALA A 137 7.20 -1.98 5.66
CA ALA A 137 6.52 -0.81 5.12
C ALA A 137 5.91 -1.05 3.73
N VAL A 138 6.69 -1.52 2.77
CA VAL A 138 6.23 -1.73 1.39
C VAL A 138 5.12 -2.77 1.29
N PRO A 139 5.18 -3.92 1.98
CA PRO A 139 4.05 -4.86 1.96
C PRO A 139 2.74 -4.25 2.49
N ALA A 140 2.79 -3.41 3.50
CA ALA A 140 1.60 -2.70 4.01
C ALA A 140 1.06 -1.71 2.97
N VAL A 141 1.93 -0.95 2.33
CA VAL A 141 1.55 -0.02 1.26
C VAL A 141 0.92 -0.78 0.10
N ARG A 142 1.52 -1.88 -0.32
CA ARG A 142 1.00 -2.70 -1.43
C ARG A 142 -0.37 -3.27 -1.13
N ALA A 143 -0.63 -3.64 0.11
CA ALA A 143 -1.93 -4.17 0.54
C ALA A 143 -3.02 -3.11 0.64
N CYS A 144 -2.67 -1.86 0.95
CA CYS A 144 -3.64 -0.81 1.30
C CYS A 144 -3.81 0.26 0.24
N LEU A 145 -2.78 0.52 -0.59
CA LEU A 145 -2.81 1.61 -1.56
C LEU A 145 -3.86 1.35 -2.64
N GLU A 146 -4.66 2.36 -2.90
CA GLU A 146 -5.63 2.37 -3.98
C GLU A 146 -5.56 3.70 -4.75
N PRO A 147 -6.03 3.76 -5.99
CA PRO A 147 -6.06 5.01 -6.73
C PRO A 147 -7.05 5.99 -6.09
N ASN A 148 -6.73 7.27 -6.16
CA ASN A 148 -7.63 8.36 -5.77
C ASN A 148 -8.01 9.26 -6.96
N MET A 149 -7.48 8.98 -8.14
CA MET A 149 -7.92 9.61 -9.39
C MET A 149 -8.64 8.55 -10.21
N VAL A 150 -9.95 8.70 -10.32
CA VAL A 150 -10.82 7.73 -10.97
C VAL A 150 -11.46 8.33 -12.22
N VAL A 151 -11.76 7.50 -13.20
CA VAL A 151 -12.41 7.96 -14.43
C VAL A 151 -13.83 8.44 -14.11
N ASN A 152 -14.13 9.66 -14.50
CA ASN A 152 -15.50 10.16 -14.54
C ASN A 152 -16.11 9.73 -15.86
N GLU A 153 -16.87 8.64 -15.84
CA GLU A 153 -17.43 8.05 -17.06
C GLU A 153 -18.45 8.96 -17.73
N GLU A 154 -19.24 9.67 -16.95
CA GLU A 154 -20.23 10.62 -17.47
C GLU A 154 -19.56 11.79 -18.20
N ALA A 155 -18.57 12.43 -17.58
CA ALA A 155 -17.83 13.52 -18.20
C ALA A 155 -17.01 13.05 -19.42
N THR A 156 -16.45 11.85 -19.35
CA THR A 156 -15.72 11.24 -20.47
C THR A 156 -16.65 10.98 -21.65
N ALA A 157 -17.84 10.43 -21.40
CA ALA A 157 -18.85 10.19 -22.44
C ALA A 157 -19.32 11.52 -23.06
N ALA A 158 -19.57 12.55 -22.26
CA ALA A 158 -19.94 13.86 -22.74
C ALA A 158 -18.85 14.48 -23.64
N ASN A 159 -17.57 14.33 -23.27
CA ASN A 159 -16.45 14.78 -24.11
C ASN A 159 -16.32 13.98 -25.41
N GLN A 160 -16.60 12.68 -25.37
CA GLN A 160 -16.61 11.84 -26.57
C GLN A 160 -17.73 12.28 -27.55
N GLU A 161 -18.92 12.54 -27.02
CA GLU A 161 -20.06 13.04 -27.82
C GLU A 161 -19.75 14.41 -28.43
N ALA A 162 -19.17 15.33 -27.66
CA ALA A 162 -18.78 16.65 -28.13
C ALA A 162 -17.72 16.56 -29.25
N ALA A 163 -16.71 15.70 -29.07
CA ALA A 163 -15.69 15.50 -30.10
C ALA A 163 -16.26 14.86 -31.36
N ALA A 164 -17.21 13.94 -31.25
CA ALA A 164 -17.91 13.37 -32.41
C ALA A 164 -18.76 14.38 -33.13
N ALA A 165 -19.39 15.31 -32.40
CA ALA A 165 -20.20 16.38 -32.98
C ALA A 165 -19.36 17.45 -33.72
N GLU A 166 -18.10 17.63 -33.36
CA GLU A 166 -17.15 18.53 -34.02
C GLU A 166 -16.61 17.99 -35.34
N VAL A 167 -16.75 16.69 -35.58
CA VAL A 167 -16.35 16.07 -36.86
C VAL A 167 -17.40 16.40 -37.93
N GLU A 168 -17.06 17.30 -38.84
CA GLU A 168 -17.93 17.64 -39.96
C GLU A 168 -17.86 16.56 -41.04
N PRO A 169 -19.03 16.12 -41.55
CA PRO A 169 -19.02 15.20 -42.68
C PRO A 169 -18.39 15.87 -43.89
N VAL A 170 -17.51 15.14 -44.56
CA VAL A 170 -16.92 15.59 -45.82
C VAL A 170 -17.74 15.06 -46.97
N TYR A 171 -18.30 15.95 -47.77
CA TYR A 171 -19.11 15.59 -48.95
C TYR A 171 -18.30 15.81 -50.20
N TYR A 172 -18.37 14.86 -51.11
CA TYR A 172 -17.74 14.94 -52.40
C TYR A 172 -18.81 15.12 -53.50
N LYS A 173 -18.45 15.81 -54.58
CA LYS A 173 -19.31 15.88 -55.75
C LYS A 173 -19.47 14.55 -56.41
N ASN A 174 -20.54 14.39 -57.20
CA ASN A 174 -20.80 13.18 -57.97
C ASN A 174 -19.55 12.69 -58.69
N GLY A 175 -19.22 11.41 -58.53
CA GLY A 175 -18.05 10.80 -59.14
C GLY A 175 -16.79 10.81 -58.31
N GLN A 176 -16.82 11.42 -57.13
CA GLN A 176 -15.73 11.38 -56.17
C GLN A 176 -16.04 10.37 -55.06
N ASN A 177 -14.99 9.68 -54.57
CA ASN A 177 -15.13 8.82 -53.41
C ASN A 177 -15.43 9.68 -52.19
N ILE A 178 -16.40 9.24 -51.41
CA ILE A 178 -16.70 9.86 -50.13
C ILE A 178 -15.69 9.38 -49.13
N VAL A 179 -14.99 10.30 -48.50
CA VAL A 179 -14.11 10.01 -47.37
C VAL A 179 -14.79 10.57 -46.14
N VAL A 180 -15.01 9.70 -45.16
CA VAL A 180 -15.52 10.09 -43.86
C VAL A 180 -14.36 10.07 -42.89
N ALA A 181 -14.11 11.18 -42.29
CA ALA A 181 -13.07 11.28 -41.27
C ALA A 181 -13.54 10.73 -39.93
#